data_ded8db0ba1a6817fbc6af2ea2bf9debe
#
_entry.id   ded8db0ba1a6817fbc6af2ea2bf9debe
#
_cell.length_a   1.000
_cell.length_b   1.000
_cell.length_c   1.000
_cell.angle_alpha   90.00
_cell.angle_beta   90.00
_cell.angle_gamma   90.00
#
_symmetry.space_group_name_H-M   'P 1'
#
loop_
_entity.id
_entity.type
_entity.pdbx_description
1 polymer ?
#
loop_
_entity_poly.entity_id
_entity_poly.type
_entity_poly.pdbx_seq_one_letter_code
_entity_poly.pdbx_strand_id
1 'polypeptide(L)'
;MTGTHTDIPLFPLGTVLFPGGLLSLKIFEQRYLEMAKGCMRAGTPFGVCLIREGAEVGAPATHEALGCLARITQWDMQQLGLLQLVAQGGERFRVRATRVRADGLILADIEILAEQADTPTPEKFRACRQLLERIVTQHGERLFAKPFLLDSSAWVAARLAEVLPLPAATRQKLLELDDSQQRLAIIQRLLLQSALLAQSASSPERSGQS
;
A
#
# COMPACT_ATOMS: atom_id res chain seq x y z
N MET A 1 15.65 -6.15 -11.35
CA MET A 1 16.39 -7.42 -11.17
C MET A 1 15.50 -8.33 -10.34
N THR A 2 15.12 -9.49 -10.84
CA THR A 2 14.40 -10.50 -10.05
C THR A 2 15.42 -11.20 -9.14
N GLY A 3 15.19 -11.19 -7.85
CA GLY A 3 16.06 -11.81 -6.85
C GLY A 3 15.22 -12.54 -5.81
N THR A 4 15.74 -13.64 -5.30
CA THR A 4 15.16 -14.33 -4.15
C THR A 4 15.86 -13.86 -2.88
N HIS A 5 15.10 -13.51 -1.86
CA HIS A 5 15.60 -13.17 -0.54
C HIS A 5 15.00 -14.11 0.48
N THR A 6 15.81 -14.52 1.44
CA THR A 6 15.40 -15.43 2.52
C THR A 6 15.27 -14.69 3.83
N ASP A 7 14.45 -15.22 4.72
CA ASP A 7 14.30 -14.73 6.10
C ASP A 7 13.86 -13.25 6.23
N ILE A 8 13.11 -12.76 5.24
CA ILE A 8 12.54 -11.41 5.34
C ILE A 8 11.43 -11.42 6.40
N PRO A 9 11.53 -10.56 7.43
CA PRO A 9 10.47 -10.47 8.42
C PRO A 9 9.21 -9.86 7.80
N LEU A 10 8.05 -10.48 8.04
CA LEU A 10 6.76 -9.99 7.57
C LEU A 10 6.00 -9.28 8.67
N PHE A 11 5.34 -8.21 8.29
CA PHE A 11 4.36 -7.50 9.08
C PHE A 11 3.00 -7.53 8.37
N PRO A 12 2.15 -8.52 8.65
CA PRO A 12 0.78 -8.54 8.14
C PRO A 12 -0.03 -7.37 8.70
N LEU A 13 -0.72 -6.64 7.84
CA LEU A 13 -1.50 -5.43 8.20
C LEU A 13 -2.87 -5.45 7.53
N GLY A 14 -3.84 -4.76 8.10
CA GLY A 14 -5.16 -4.54 7.52
C GLY A 14 -5.16 -3.56 6.33
N THR A 15 -3.99 -3.11 5.90
CA THR A 15 -3.82 -2.18 4.78
C THR A 15 -2.83 -2.69 3.76
N VAL A 16 -2.88 -2.11 2.55
CA VAL A 16 -1.99 -2.45 1.42
C VAL A 16 -1.00 -1.31 1.21
N LEU A 17 0.29 -1.65 1.18
CA LEU A 17 1.37 -0.72 0.86
C LEU A 17 1.73 -0.87 -0.63
N PHE A 18 1.85 0.26 -1.32
CA PHE A 18 2.32 0.32 -2.71
C PHE A 18 3.76 0.84 -2.79
N PRO A 19 4.49 0.52 -3.88
CA PRO A 19 5.80 1.12 -4.15
C PRO A 19 5.78 2.65 -4.04
N GLY A 20 6.73 3.21 -3.30
CA GLY A 20 6.84 4.65 -3.04
C GLY A 20 5.82 5.21 -2.03
N GLY A 21 4.87 4.40 -1.53
CA GLY A 21 3.87 4.80 -0.54
C GLY A 21 4.45 5.05 0.85
N LEU A 22 3.79 5.87 1.64
CA LEU A 22 4.14 6.10 3.04
C LEU A 22 3.21 5.29 3.95
N LEU A 23 3.80 4.62 4.91
CA LEU A 23 3.12 3.81 5.91
C LEU A 23 3.52 4.27 7.30
N SER A 24 2.58 4.86 8.03
CA SER A 24 2.79 5.25 9.42
C SER A 24 2.30 4.13 10.34
N LEU A 25 3.17 3.68 11.26
CA LEU A 25 2.90 2.58 12.18
C LEU A 25 3.13 3.01 13.63
N LYS A 26 2.29 2.45 14.51
CA LYS A 26 2.49 2.49 15.96
C LYS A 26 2.69 1.06 16.43
N ILE A 27 3.90 0.73 16.81
CA ILE A 27 4.32 -0.63 17.15
C ILE A 27 4.48 -0.73 18.69
N PHE A 28 3.82 -1.71 19.28
CA PHE A 28 3.88 -2.00 20.71
C PHE A 28 4.08 -3.50 21.01
N GLU A 29 3.84 -4.40 20.06
CA GLU A 29 4.14 -5.81 20.25
C GLU A 29 5.65 -6.07 20.19
N GLN A 30 6.16 -6.85 21.13
CA GLN A 30 7.59 -7.12 21.30
C GLN A 30 8.23 -7.68 20.02
N ARG A 31 7.57 -8.63 19.34
CA ARG A 31 8.09 -9.23 18.10
C ARG A 31 8.33 -8.19 17.00
N TYR A 32 7.42 -7.21 16.86
CA TYR A 32 7.55 -6.16 15.84
C TYR A 32 8.47 -5.02 16.30
N LEU A 33 8.58 -4.75 17.60
CA LEU A 33 9.61 -3.85 18.15
C LEU A 33 11.02 -4.37 17.85
N GLU A 34 11.27 -5.66 18.10
CA GLU A 34 12.57 -6.28 17.82
C GLU A 34 12.85 -6.37 16.31
N MET A 35 11.83 -6.68 15.49
CA MET A 35 11.90 -6.62 14.05
C MET A 35 12.35 -5.21 13.57
N ALA A 36 11.63 -4.17 13.99
CA ALA A 36 11.93 -2.79 13.57
C ALA A 36 13.35 -2.36 13.99
N LYS A 37 13.76 -2.66 15.24
CA LYS A 37 15.12 -2.41 15.71
C LYS A 37 16.17 -3.13 14.86
N GLY A 38 15.90 -4.40 14.51
CA GLY A 38 16.78 -5.19 13.64
C GLY A 38 16.89 -4.56 12.26
N CYS A 39 15.78 -4.22 11.63
CA CYS A 39 15.74 -3.57 10.32
C CYS A 39 16.47 -2.21 10.32
N MET A 40 16.25 -1.38 11.33
CA MET A 40 16.95 -0.08 11.45
C MET A 40 18.46 -0.27 11.59
N ARG A 41 18.90 -1.22 12.42
CA ARG A 41 20.33 -1.47 12.66
C ARG A 41 21.04 -2.01 11.42
N ALA A 42 20.37 -2.91 10.68
CA ALA A 42 20.94 -3.54 9.49
C ALA A 42 20.70 -2.73 8.20
N GLY A 43 19.86 -1.70 8.22
CA GLY A 43 19.45 -0.96 7.03
C GLY A 43 18.62 -1.81 6.05
N THR A 44 17.98 -2.88 6.54
CA THR A 44 17.19 -3.81 5.73
C THR A 44 15.70 -3.49 5.76
N PRO A 45 14.94 -3.82 4.71
CA PRO A 45 13.50 -3.68 4.72
C PRO A 45 12.83 -4.84 5.47
N PHE A 46 11.54 -4.67 5.77
CA PHE A 46 10.61 -5.74 6.14
C PHE A 46 9.50 -5.85 5.09
N GLY A 47 8.79 -6.97 5.04
CA GLY A 47 7.69 -7.17 4.11
C GLY A 47 6.35 -6.78 4.73
N VAL A 48 5.52 -6.05 3.99
CA VAL A 48 4.12 -5.76 4.34
C VAL A 48 3.21 -6.56 3.42
N CYS A 49 2.32 -7.35 4.02
CA CYS A 49 1.28 -8.10 3.31
C CYS A 49 -0.08 -7.79 3.91
N LEU A 50 -1.13 -7.76 3.07
CA LEU A 50 -2.49 -7.64 3.56
C LEU A 50 -2.88 -8.90 4.35
N ILE A 51 -3.48 -8.71 5.52
CA ILE A 51 -4.09 -9.80 6.30
C ILE A 51 -5.26 -10.39 5.51
N ARG A 52 -5.28 -11.72 5.39
CA ARG A 52 -6.40 -12.48 4.84
C ARG A 52 -7.34 -12.97 5.93
N GLU A 53 -6.76 -13.50 7.01
CA GLU A 53 -7.50 -13.97 8.18
C GLU A 53 -6.69 -13.68 9.45
N GLY A 54 -7.39 -13.31 10.52
CA GLY A 54 -6.78 -12.95 11.80
C GLY A 54 -6.77 -11.43 12.03
N ALA A 55 -5.86 -10.97 12.87
CA ALA A 55 -5.73 -9.56 13.25
C ALA A 55 -4.27 -9.12 13.26
N GLU A 56 -4.04 -7.80 13.29
CA GLU A 56 -2.69 -7.22 13.39
C GLU A 56 -2.00 -7.56 14.71
N VAL A 57 -2.80 -7.82 15.75
CA VAL A 57 -2.35 -8.04 17.13
C VAL A 57 -2.66 -9.48 17.56
N GLY A 58 -1.75 -10.07 18.35
CA GLY A 58 -1.94 -11.40 18.93
C GLY A 58 -1.32 -12.52 18.09
N ALA A 59 -2.08 -13.58 17.81
CA ALA A 59 -1.57 -14.72 17.04
C ALA A 59 -1.13 -14.31 15.62
N PRO A 60 -0.14 -14.99 15.03
CA PRO A 60 0.27 -14.72 13.64
C PRO A 60 -0.92 -14.85 12.69
N ALA A 61 -1.21 -13.79 11.95
CA ALA A 61 -2.29 -13.76 10.96
C ALA A 61 -1.88 -14.49 9.68
N THR A 62 -2.86 -15.04 8.94
CA THR A 62 -2.64 -15.44 7.55
C THR A 62 -2.65 -14.18 6.66
N HIS A 63 -1.90 -14.21 5.58
CA HIS A 63 -1.71 -13.02 4.75
C HIS A 63 -1.77 -13.36 3.26
N GLU A 64 -1.93 -12.33 2.44
CA GLU A 64 -1.86 -12.46 0.98
C GLU A 64 -0.44 -12.84 0.54
N ALA A 65 -0.35 -13.54 -0.57
CA ALA A 65 0.92 -14.04 -1.10
C ALA A 65 1.76 -12.92 -1.75
N LEU A 66 1.17 -11.78 -2.09
CA LEU A 66 1.86 -10.66 -2.70
C LEU A 66 1.83 -9.46 -1.75
N GLY A 67 2.99 -8.86 -1.55
CA GLY A 67 3.18 -7.71 -0.69
C GLY A 67 4.15 -6.69 -1.26
N CYS A 68 4.50 -5.71 -0.42
CA CYS A 68 5.47 -4.67 -0.73
C CYS A 68 6.52 -4.59 0.38
N LEU A 69 7.80 -4.49 0.01
CA LEU A 69 8.86 -4.22 0.97
C LEU A 69 8.69 -2.82 1.54
N ALA A 70 9.02 -2.67 2.82
CA ALA A 70 8.93 -1.41 3.53
C ALA A 70 10.28 -1.07 4.18
N ARG A 71 10.82 0.10 3.89
CA ARG A 71 12.05 0.61 4.49
C ARG A 71 11.71 1.72 5.48
N ILE A 72 12.15 1.61 6.71
CA ILE A 72 11.95 2.63 7.74
C ILE A 72 12.72 3.89 7.36
N THR A 73 12.02 5.02 7.26
CA THR A 73 12.59 6.34 6.91
C THR A 73 12.63 7.30 8.09
N GLN A 74 11.68 7.16 9.02
CA GLN A 74 11.58 7.98 10.23
C GLN A 74 11.10 7.11 11.38
N TRP A 75 11.54 7.42 12.58
CA TRP A 75 11.06 6.77 13.80
C TRP A 75 11.21 7.67 15.02
N ASP A 76 10.36 7.44 16.00
CA ASP A 76 10.38 8.12 17.29
C ASP A 76 9.87 7.17 18.39
N MET A 77 10.42 7.29 19.58
CA MET A 77 10.04 6.52 20.75
C MET A 77 9.85 7.47 21.94
N GLN A 78 8.77 8.27 21.89
CA GLN A 78 8.44 9.22 22.98
C GLN A 78 8.01 8.52 24.24
N GLN A 79 7.48 7.31 24.13
CA GLN A 79 7.04 6.49 25.26
C GLN A 79 7.73 5.12 25.19
N LEU A 80 8.24 4.65 26.32
CA LEU A 80 8.86 3.33 26.42
C LEU A 80 7.86 2.24 26.01
N GLY A 81 8.27 1.37 25.09
CA GLY A 81 7.41 0.29 24.58
C GLY A 81 6.46 0.67 23.46
N LEU A 82 6.42 1.94 23.02
CA LEU A 82 5.63 2.41 21.88
C LEU A 82 6.53 3.08 20.84
N LEU A 83 6.81 2.37 19.76
CA LEU A 83 7.58 2.88 18.63
C LEU A 83 6.64 3.44 17.57
N GLN A 84 6.80 4.71 17.25
CA GLN A 84 6.17 5.33 16.08
C GLN A 84 7.18 5.34 14.95
N LEU A 85 6.80 4.90 13.76
CA LEU A 85 7.67 4.95 12.59
C LEU A 85 6.90 5.28 11.32
N VAL A 86 7.64 5.81 10.35
CA VAL A 86 7.20 5.94 8.97
C VAL A 86 8.10 5.06 8.12
N ALA A 87 7.48 4.20 7.32
CA ALA A 87 8.18 3.39 6.34
C ALA A 87 7.74 3.78 4.93
N GLN A 88 8.64 3.66 3.98
CA GLN A 88 8.35 3.87 2.56
C GLN A 88 8.34 2.53 1.82
N GLY A 89 7.33 2.34 0.97
CA GLY A 89 7.20 1.17 0.11
C GLY A 89 8.32 1.10 -0.93
N GLY A 90 8.91 -0.09 -1.05
CA GLY A 90 9.91 -0.45 -2.04
C GLY A 90 9.33 -1.37 -3.12
N GLU A 91 10.08 -2.41 -3.47
CA GLU A 91 9.68 -3.36 -4.48
C GLU A 91 8.52 -4.24 -4.02
N ARG A 92 7.69 -4.66 -4.97
CA ARG A 92 6.69 -5.70 -4.76
C ARG A 92 7.38 -7.05 -4.70
N PHE A 93 6.86 -7.93 -3.88
CA PHE A 93 7.37 -9.28 -3.75
C PHE A 93 6.26 -10.32 -3.69
N ARG A 94 6.61 -11.55 -4.02
CA ARG A 94 5.79 -12.75 -3.82
C ARG A 94 6.40 -13.63 -2.75
N VAL A 95 5.59 -14.01 -1.77
CA VAL A 95 5.96 -15.00 -0.75
C VAL A 95 6.03 -16.37 -1.40
N ARG A 96 7.14 -17.08 -1.20
CA ARG A 96 7.38 -18.46 -1.66
C ARG A 96 7.22 -19.47 -0.54
N ALA A 97 7.74 -19.14 0.63
CA ALA A 97 7.62 -19.96 1.83
C ALA A 97 7.57 -19.07 3.07
N THR A 98 6.98 -19.54 4.14
CA THR A 98 6.99 -18.85 5.43
C THR A 98 7.31 -19.81 6.56
N ARG A 99 7.92 -19.27 7.61
CA ARG A 99 8.09 -19.93 8.90
C ARG A 99 7.75 -18.96 10.02
N VAL A 100 7.21 -19.48 11.10
CA VAL A 100 6.90 -18.68 12.29
C VAL A 100 7.99 -18.92 13.32
N ARG A 101 8.58 -17.85 13.80
CA ARG A 101 9.58 -17.85 14.87
C ARG A 101 8.91 -18.11 16.23
N ALA A 102 9.65 -18.51 17.24
CA ALA A 102 9.13 -18.81 18.58
C ALA A 102 8.39 -17.63 19.25
N ASP A 103 8.77 -16.40 18.90
CA ASP A 103 8.11 -15.17 19.37
C ASP A 103 6.87 -14.78 18.52
N GLY A 104 6.51 -15.60 17.53
CA GLY A 104 5.38 -15.36 16.64
C GLY A 104 5.67 -14.44 15.45
N LEU A 105 6.92 -14.00 15.24
CA LEU A 105 7.30 -13.27 14.02
C LEU A 105 7.32 -14.19 12.82
N ILE A 106 6.64 -13.79 11.74
CA ILE A 106 6.67 -14.51 10.46
C ILE A 106 7.93 -14.10 9.71
N LEU A 107 8.69 -15.08 9.26
CA LEU A 107 9.80 -14.91 8.33
C LEU A 107 9.42 -15.55 6.99
N ALA A 108 9.78 -14.91 5.89
CA ALA A 108 9.44 -15.39 4.55
C ALA A 108 10.65 -15.45 3.63
N ASP A 109 10.62 -16.47 2.77
CA ASP A 109 11.41 -16.49 1.55
C ASP A 109 10.56 -15.84 0.46
N ILE A 110 11.11 -14.82 -0.17
CA ILE A 110 10.39 -13.98 -1.13
C ILE A 110 11.10 -13.93 -2.48
N GLU A 111 10.32 -13.69 -3.50
CA GLU A 111 10.79 -13.34 -4.84
C GLU A 111 10.40 -11.92 -5.15
N ILE A 112 11.38 -11.09 -5.49
CA ILE A 112 11.14 -9.72 -5.94
C ILE A 112 10.49 -9.75 -7.32
N LEU A 113 9.38 -9.06 -7.48
CA LEU A 113 8.70 -8.94 -8.75
C LEU A 113 9.34 -7.84 -9.59
N ALA A 114 9.60 -8.16 -10.86
CA ALA A 114 10.05 -7.15 -11.80
C ALA A 114 8.94 -6.11 -12.00
N GLU A 115 9.29 -4.85 -11.86
CA GLU A 115 8.40 -3.77 -12.28
C GLU A 115 8.51 -3.56 -13.78
N GLN A 116 7.38 -3.33 -14.44
CA GLN A 116 7.39 -2.89 -15.84
C GLN A 116 8.00 -1.50 -15.92
N ALA A 117 8.63 -1.20 -17.07
CA ALA A 117 9.14 0.13 -17.33
C ALA A 117 8.01 1.16 -17.19
N ASP A 118 8.27 2.19 -16.42
CA ASP A 118 7.29 3.27 -16.23
C ASP A 118 7.07 4.02 -17.55
N THR A 119 5.85 4.42 -17.78
CA THR A 119 5.45 5.15 -18.98
C THR A 119 4.73 6.44 -18.59
N PRO A 120 4.81 7.48 -19.44
CA PRO A 120 4.01 8.68 -19.22
C PRO A 120 2.53 8.34 -19.13
N THR A 121 1.81 9.08 -18.28
CA THR A 121 0.36 8.91 -18.12
C THR A 121 -0.36 9.31 -19.42
N PRO A 122 -1.00 8.36 -20.13
CA PRO A 122 -1.71 8.66 -21.37
C PRO A 122 -2.85 9.67 -21.18
N GLU A 123 -3.17 10.44 -22.21
CA GLU A 123 -4.23 11.47 -22.18
C GLU A 123 -5.60 10.92 -21.78
N LYS A 124 -5.90 9.67 -22.15
CA LYS A 124 -7.14 8.98 -21.71
C LYS A 124 -7.32 8.89 -20.19
N PHE A 125 -6.23 9.03 -19.40
CA PHE A 125 -6.23 9.05 -17.95
C PHE A 125 -6.01 10.44 -17.35
N ARG A 126 -6.16 11.50 -18.13
CA ARG A 126 -6.00 12.88 -17.69
C ARG A 126 -6.83 13.20 -16.45
N ALA A 127 -8.06 12.70 -16.36
CA ALA A 127 -8.92 12.92 -15.19
C ALA A 127 -8.32 12.33 -13.90
N CYS A 128 -7.69 11.15 -13.99
CA CYS A 128 -6.99 10.54 -12.86
C CYS A 128 -5.79 11.40 -12.42
N ARG A 129 -4.98 11.85 -13.37
CA ARG A 129 -3.84 12.74 -13.09
C ARG A 129 -4.28 14.04 -12.45
N GLN A 130 -5.30 14.72 -12.99
CA GLN A 130 -5.82 15.97 -12.45
C GLN A 130 -6.44 15.81 -11.05
N LEU A 131 -7.10 14.70 -10.79
CA LEU A 131 -7.61 14.39 -9.45
C LEU A 131 -6.44 14.28 -8.46
N LEU A 132 -5.42 13.50 -8.80
CA LEU A 132 -4.25 13.34 -7.94
C LEU A 132 -3.48 14.65 -7.76
N GLU A 133 -3.32 15.46 -8.81
CA GLU A 133 -2.69 16.77 -8.75
C GLU A 133 -3.38 17.70 -7.73
N ARG A 134 -4.72 17.70 -7.71
CA ARG A 134 -5.47 18.45 -6.69
C ARG A 134 -5.21 17.94 -5.28
N ILE A 135 -5.17 16.62 -5.09
CA ILE A 135 -4.88 16.01 -3.79
C ILE A 135 -3.45 16.34 -3.34
N VAL A 136 -2.48 16.29 -4.25
CA VAL A 136 -1.08 16.68 -3.98
C VAL A 136 -0.99 18.16 -3.61
N THR A 137 -1.69 19.04 -4.32
CA THR A 137 -1.72 20.46 -4.01
C THR A 137 -2.27 20.76 -2.61
N GLN A 138 -3.28 19.98 -2.17
CA GLN A 138 -3.91 20.19 -0.86
C GLN A 138 -3.12 19.54 0.29
N HIS A 139 -2.51 18.39 0.08
CA HIS A 139 -1.94 17.58 1.15
C HIS A 139 -0.43 17.34 1.04
N GLY A 140 0.12 17.33 -0.17
CA GLY A 140 1.55 17.27 -0.46
C GLY A 140 2.30 16.19 0.34
N GLU A 141 3.34 16.62 1.03
CA GLU A 141 4.22 15.74 1.82
C GLU A 141 3.55 15.08 3.04
N ARG A 142 2.34 15.52 3.39
CA ARG A 142 1.57 14.86 4.47
C ARG A 142 1.08 13.47 4.06
N LEU A 143 0.83 13.27 2.76
CA LEU A 143 0.35 11.99 2.21
C LEU A 143 1.36 11.28 1.33
N PHE A 144 2.28 12.00 0.70
CA PHE A 144 3.15 11.44 -0.33
C PHE A 144 4.62 11.81 -0.10
N ALA A 145 5.50 10.84 -0.34
CA ALA A 145 6.93 11.11 -0.42
C ALA A 145 7.28 11.86 -1.71
N LYS A 146 8.22 12.79 -1.64
CA LYS A 146 8.82 13.41 -2.84
C LYS A 146 9.79 12.45 -3.53
N PRO A 147 10.02 12.62 -4.86
CA PRO A 147 9.39 13.58 -5.76
C PRO A 147 7.95 13.20 -6.16
N PHE A 148 7.12 14.20 -6.51
CA PHE A 148 5.77 13.97 -7.03
C PHE A 148 5.84 13.73 -8.55
N LEU A 149 5.62 12.50 -8.98
CA LEU A 149 5.79 12.06 -10.37
C LEU A 149 4.45 12.01 -11.12
N LEU A 150 3.80 13.16 -11.28
CA LEU A 150 2.46 13.28 -11.86
C LEU A 150 2.37 12.81 -13.33
N ASP A 151 3.49 12.73 -14.04
CA ASP A 151 3.54 12.18 -15.39
C ASP A 151 3.77 10.67 -15.44
N SER A 152 4.13 10.04 -14.32
CA SER A 152 4.37 8.60 -14.20
C SER A 152 3.05 7.84 -14.06
N SER A 153 2.74 6.94 -14.99
CA SER A 153 1.57 6.05 -14.88
C SER A 153 1.63 5.18 -13.62
N ALA A 154 2.79 4.66 -13.28
CA ALA A 154 2.99 3.80 -12.11
C ALA A 154 2.75 4.58 -10.82
N TRP A 155 3.31 5.79 -10.71
CA TRP A 155 3.17 6.64 -9.54
C TRP A 155 1.71 7.12 -9.36
N VAL A 156 1.09 7.62 -10.44
CA VAL A 156 -0.31 8.10 -10.39
C VAL A 156 -1.26 6.97 -9.99
N ALA A 157 -1.10 5.78 -10.58
CA ALA A 157 -1.93 4.63 -10.25
C ALA A 157 -1.77 4.19 -8.79
N ALA A 158 -0.53 4.11 -8.29
CA ALA A 158 -0.24 3.70 -6.93
C ALA A 158 -0.79 4.73 -5.91
N ARG A 159 -0.54 6.02 -6.11
CA ARG A 159 -1.02 7.07 -5.20
C ARG A 159 -2.55 7.15 -5.16
N LEU A 160 -3.23 7.04 -6.30
CA LEU A 160 -4.70 6.99 -6.32
C LEU A 160 -5.25 5.74 -5.60
N ALA A 161 -4.62 4.57 -5.80
CA ALA A 161 -5.04 3.36 -5.11
C ALA A 161 -4.94 3.48 -3.57
N GLU A 162 -3.98 4.27 -3.05
CA GLU A 162 -3.80 4.50 -1.62
C GLU A 162 -4.82 5.48 -1.03
N VAL A 163 -5.08 6.60 -1.73
CA VAL A 163 -5.88 7.70 -1.16
C VAL A 163 -7.37 7.58 -1.42
N LEU A 164 -7.78 6.83 -2.44
CA LEU A 164 -9.19 6.61 -2.70
C LEU A 164 -9.82 5.67 -1.63
N PRO A 165 -11.09 5.87 -1.29
CA PRO A 165 -11.80 5.06 -0.30
C PRO A 165 -12.16 3.67 -0.87
N LEU A 166 -11.13 2.88 -1.19
CA LEU A 166 -11.28 1.53 -1.75
C LEU A 166 -11.19 0.48 -0.64
N PRO A 167 -11.97 -0.62 -0.73
CA PRO A 167 -11.77 -1.78 0.13
C PRO A 167 -10.35 -2.34 0.03
N ALA A 168 -9.81 -2.88 1.14
CA ALA A 168 -8.47 -3.45 1.16
C ALA A 168 -8.27 -4.55 0.11
N ALA A 169 -9.27 -5.41 -0.10
CA ALA A 169 -9.26 -6.44 -1.15
C ALA A 169 -9.14 -5.84 -2.56
N THR A 170 -9.78 -4.69 -2.82
CA THR A 170 -9.65 -3.98 -4.12
C THR A 170 -8.24 -3.40 -4.26
N ARG A 171 -7.69 -2.79 -3.20
CA ARG A 171 -6.30 -2.32 -3.20
C ARG A 171 -5.32 -3.46 -3.44
N GLN A 172 -5.54 -4.62 -2.84
CA GLN A 172 -4.72 -5.80 -3.04
C GLN A 172 -4.73 -6.24 -4.51
N LYS A 173 -5.91 -6.30 -5.14
CA LYS A 173 -6.01 -6.60 -6.58
C LYS A 173 -5.29 -5.58 -7.46
N LEU A 174 -5.33 -4.30 -7.10
CA LEU A 174 -4.56 -3.27 -7.79
C LEU A 174 -3.04 -3.43 -7.59
N LEU A 175 -2.59 -3.87 -6.41
CA LEU A 175 -1.16 -4.15 -6.15
C LEU A 175 -0.68 -5.35 -6.97
N GLU A 176 -1.52 -6.36 -7.18
CA GLU A 176 -1.20 -7.57 -7.94
C GLU A 176 -1.03 -7.35 -9.45
N LEU A 177 -1.57 -6.27 -9.99
CA LEU A 177 -1.42 -5.93 -11.40
C LEU A 177 0.00 -5.45 -11.70
N ASP A 178 0.61 -5.99 -12.75
CA ASP A 178 1.93 -5.56 -13.18
C ASP A 178 1.85 -4.28 -14.04
N ASP A 179 0.84 -4.16 -14.89
CA ASP A 179 0.64 -3.03 -15.79
C ASP A 179 -0.02 -1.84 -15.09
N SER A 180 0.69 -0.72 -15.01
CA SER A 180 0.22 0.52 -14.41
C SER A 180 -0.95 1.15 -15.17
N GLN A 181 -1.04 1.00 -16.49
CA GLN A 181 -2.16 1.51 -17.28
C GLN A 181 -3.44 0.69 -17.07
N GLN A 182 -3.32 -0.63 -16.90
CA GLN A 182 -4.47 -1.46 -16.48
C GLN A 182 -4.96 -1.04 -15.10
N ARG A 183 -4.06 -0.76 -14.17
CA ARG A 183 -4.38 -0.24 -12.84
C ARG A 183 -5.13 1.08 -12.93
N LEU A 184 -4.66 2.03 -13.76
CA LEU A 184 -5.34 3.31 -14.01
C LEU A 184 -6.72 3.12 -14.64
N ALA A 185 -6.87 2.20 -15.59
CA ALA A 185 -8.16 1.91 -16.22
C ALA A 185 -9.22 1.41 -15.21
N ILE A 186 -8.81 0.56 -14.26
CA ILE A 186 -9.69 0.09 -13.20
C ILE A 186 -10.04 1.25 -12.26
N ILE A 187 -9.07 2.05 -11.83
CA ILE A 187 -9.30 3.21 -10.96
C ILE A 187 -10.27 4.19 -11.63
N GLN A 188 -10.07 4.52 -12.91
CA GLN A 188 -10.95 5.40 -13.66
C GLN A 188 -12.38 4.87 -13.71
N ARG A 189 -12.56 3.56 -13.94
CA ARG A 189 -13.87 2.92 -13.92
C ARG A 189 -14.55 3.04 -12.55
N LEU A 190 -13.82 2.79 -11.48
CA LEU A 190 -14.34 2.93 -10.11
C LEU A 190 -14.77 4.36 -9.80
N LEU A 191 -13.97 5.36 -10.22
CA LEU A 191 -14.32 6.78 -10.05
C LEU A 191 -15.60 7.15 -10.82
N LEU A 192 -15.75 6.68 -12.06
CA LEU A 192 -16.96 6.94 -12.85
C LEU A 192 -18.20 6.28 -12.23
N GLN A 193 -18.10 5.04 -11.75
CA GLN A 193 -19.19 4.36 -11.05
C GLN A 193 -19.60 5.10 -9.77
N SER A 194 -18.64 5.55 -8.97
CA SER A 194 -18.92 6.33 -7.75
C SER A 194 -19.62 7.66 -8.06
N ALA A 195 -19.22 8.35 -9.13
CA ALA A 195 -19.84 9.60 -9.55
C ALA A 195 -21.31 9.38 -10.02
N LEU A 196 -21.56 8.32 -10.77
CA LEU A 196 -22.92 7.97 -11.21
C LEU A 196 -23.84 7.63 -10.03
N LEU A 197 -23.34 6.85 -9.06
CA LEU A 197 -24.10 6.51 -7.85
C LEU A 197 -24.40 7.76 -7.01
N ALA A 198 -23.45 8.68 -6.89
CA ALA A 198 -23.69 9.95 -6.18
C ALA A 198 -24.75 10.82 -6.87
N GLN A 199 -24.77 10.86 -8.19
CA GLN A 199 -25.78 11.61 -8.96
C GLN A 199 -27.17 10.97 -8.82
N SER A 200 -27.29 9.66 -8.86
CA SER A 200 -28.58 8.95 -8.69
C SER A 200 -29.15 9.12 -7.28
N ALA A 201 -28.29 9.16 -6.25
CA ALA A 201 -28.71 9.39 -4.87
C ALA A 201 -29.14 10.85 -4.58
N SER A 202 -28.68 11.81 -5.39
CA SER A 202 -29.01 13.23 -5.24
C SER A 202 -30.22 13.68 -6.07
N SER A 203 -30.81 12.81 -6.87
CA SER A 203 -32.06 13.11 -7.63
C SER A 203 -33.27 12.90 -6.71
N PRO A 204 -34.01 13.97 -6.28
CA PRO A 204 -35.22 13.78 -5.48
C PRO A 204 -36.28 13.11 -6.33
N GLU A 205 -36.92 12.09 -5.77
CA GLU A 205 -38.17 11.53 -6.30
C GLU A 205 -39.17 12.68 -6.53
N ARG A 206 -39.39 13.03 -7.78
CA ARG A 206 -40.59 13.78 -8.15
C ARG A 206 -41.76 12.86 -7.95
N SER A 207 -42.23 12.69 -6.72
CA SER A 207 -43.53 12.15 -6.43
C SER A 207 -44.56 13.04 -7.08
N GLY A 208 -45.19 12.52 -8.12
CA GLY A 208 -46.36 13.13 -8.80
C GLY A 208 -47.47 13.35 -7.80
N GLN A 209 -47.89 14.60 -7.67
CA GLN A 209 -49.24 14.92 -7.24
C GLN A 209 -50.05 15.10 -8.51
N SER A 210 -51.02 14.24 -8.66
CA SER A 210 -52.25 14.46 -9.46
C SER A 210 -53.40 13.93 -8.66
#